data_a500bcaa0dc9058b01bbb8906d84f51b
#
_entry.id   a500bcaa0dc9058b01bbb8906d84f51b
#
_cell.length_a   1.000
_cell.length_b   1.000
_cell.length_c   1.000
_cell.angle_alpha   90.00
_cell.angle_beta   90.00
_cell.angle_gamma   90.00
#
_symmetry.space_group_name_H-M   'P 1'
#
loop_
_entity.id
_entity.type
_entity.pdbx_description
1 polymer ?
#
loop_
_entity_poly.entity_id
_entity_poly.type
_entity_poly.pdbx_seq_one_letter_code
_entity_poly.pdbx_strand_id
1 'polypeptide(L)'
;LSTRPDPNDPHAGGRLLHAGAPLGEAEGVVILLHGRGGSAEDILKLQPVLDDGLSGRRIAWLAPEASGRTWYPNSFLAPRASNEPYLSSALRRVESLVRAAAEAGLGPERIVIGGFSQGACLSTEFVASHPAHYAGLIAWTGGLVGPLGTSLDHEGDLGGMPALLLSGDPDPHVPWSRVQESAVVLQRMGAEVELQRYPGRAHTVSYEELLLAQALLGRVFAPKAARN
;
A
#
# COMPACT_ATOMS: atom_id res chain seq x y z
N LEU A 1 -12.55 -24.29 16.33
CA LEU A 1 -13.31 -24.52 15.11
C LEU A 1 -12.56 -23.82 13.98
N SER A 2 -11.83 -24.62 13.18
CA SER A 2 -11.18 -24.13 11.96
C SER A 2 -12.29 -23.92 10.92
N THR A 3 -12.76 -22.69 10.79
CA THR A 3 -13.63 -22.33 9.67
C THR A 3 -12.78 -22.37 8.40
N ARG A 4 -13.15 -23.24 7.45
CA ARG A 4 -12.55 -23.19 6.11
C ARG A 4 -12.75 -21.78 5.57
N PRO A 5 -11.69 -21.17 4.95
CA PRO A 5 -11.86 -19.87 4.31
C PRO A 5 -13.03 -19.92 3.32
N ASP A 6 -13.83 -18.87 3.28
CA ASP A 6 -14.85 -18.72 2.25
C ASP A 6 -14.16 -18.71 0.88
N PRO A 7 -14.50 -19.62 -0.05
CA PRO A 7 -13.88 -19.66 -1.37
C PRO A 7 -14.05 -18.36 -2.16
N ASN A 8 -15.07 -17.54 -1.83
CA ASN A 8 -15.29 -16.23 -2.43
C ASN A 8 -14.61 -15.08 -1.67
N ASP A 9 -14.05 -15.36 -0.50
CA ASP A 9 -13.30 -14.39 0.30
C ASP A 9 -12.08 -15.01 0.98
N PRO A 10 -11.09 -15.45 0.19
CA PRO A 10 -9.94 -16.21 0.68
C PRO A 10 -9.06 -15.44 1.68
N HIS A 11 -9.14 -14.11 1.74
CA HIS A 11 -8.38 -13.29 2.71
C HIS A 11 -9.19 -12.87 3.93
N ALA A 12 -10.49 -13.24 4.01
CA ALA A 12 -11.31 -12.93 5.17
C ALA A 12 -10.76 -13.59 6.44
N GLY A 13 -10.69 -12.83 7.53
CA GLY A 13 -10.21 -13.32 8.82
C GLY A 13 -8.75 -13.77 8.83
N GLY A 14 -7.97 -13.46 7.77
CA GLY A 14 -6.55 -13.74 7.72
C GLY A 14 -5.76 -13.11 8.86
N ARG A 15 -4.59 -13.66 9.16
CA ARG A 15 -3.69 -13.16 10.18
C ARG A 15 -3.41 -11.67 9.99
N LEU A 16 -3.33 -10.94 11.08
CA LEU A 16 -2.96 -9.53 11.12
C LEU A 16 -1.89 -9.34 12.19
N LEU A 17 -0.76 -8.77 11.82
CA LEU A 17 0.27 -8.34 12.77
C LEU A 17 0.13 -6.86 13.05
N HIS A 18 0.39 -6.52 14.30
CA HIS A 18 0.40 -5.16 14.80
C HIS A 18 1.79 -4.83 15.35
N ALA A 19 2.23 -3.59 15.12
CA ALA A 19 3.40 -3.02 15.74
C ALA A 19 3.11 -1.54 16.10
N GLY A 20 3.99 -0.91 16.87
CA GLY A 20 3.82 0.48 17.30
C GLY A 20 2.68 0.65 18.31
N ALA A 21 1.94 1.75 18.20
CA ALA A 21 0.86 2.09 19.12
C ALA A 21 -0.38 1.20 18.91
N PRO A 22 -1.14 0.88 19.98
CA PRO A 22 -2.47 0.32 19.82
C PRO A 22 -3.35 1.26 18.98
N LEU A 23 -4.22 0.69 18.12
CA LEU A 23 -5.02 1.46 17.16
C LEU A 23 -5.87 2.56 17.84
N GLY A 24 -6.46 2.26 18.99
CA GLY A 24 -7.28 3.22 19.75
C GLY A 24 -6.49 4.35 20.44
N GLU A 25 -5.15 4.28 20.42
CA GLU A 25 -4.26 5.30 20.99
C GLU A 25 -3.39 5.98 19.94
N ALA A 26 -3.51 5.54 18.68
CA ALA A 26 -2.67 6.00 17.60
C ALA A 26 -3.09 7.39 17.10
N GLU A 27 -2.11 8.13 16.59
CA GLU A 27 -2.29 9.43 15.91
C GLU A 27 -2.36 9.26 14.38
N GLY A 28 -2.03 8.06 13.89
CA GLY A 28 -2.07 7.67 12.50
C GLY A 28 -1.86 6.16 12.34
N VAL A 29 -2.08 5.68 11.15
CA VAL A 29 -1.97 4.26 10.80
C VAL A 29 -1.14 4.10 9.56
N VAL A 30 -0.25 3.11 9.55
CA VAL A 30 0.44 2.63 8.35
C VAL A 30 0.03 1.18 8.10
N ILE A 31 -0.60 0.91 6.95
CA ILE A 31 -0.96 -0.43 6.49
C ILE A 31 0.12 -0.88 5.51
N LEU A 32 0.84 -1.97 5.83
CA LEU A 32 1.92 -2.50 5.01
C LEU A 32 1.57 -3.86 4.42
N LEU A 33 1.66 -3.97 3.09
CA LEU A 33 1.31 -5.16 2.33
C LEU A 33 2.58 -5.84 1.79
N HIS A 34 2.78 -7.11 2.15
CA HIS A 34 3.94 -7.88 1.75
C HIS A 34 3.91 -8.29 0.27
N GLY A 35 5.06 -8.61 -0.30
CA GLY A 35 5.18 -9.16 -1.65
C GLY A 35 4.72 -10.62 -1.73
N ARG A 36 4.58 -11.15 -2.95
CA ARG A 36 4.26 -12.57 -3.21
C ARG A 36 5.28 -13.48 -2.53
N GLY A 37 4.81 -14.49 -1.81
CA GLY A 37 5.63 -15.45 -1.06
C GLY A 37 6.21 -14.90 0.25
N GLY A 38 6.08 -13.60 0.51
CA GLY A 38 6.46 -12.98 1.77
C GLY A 38 5.42 -13.18 2.86
N SER A 39 5.63 -12.55 4.00
CA SER A 39 4.76 -12.62 5.17
C SER A 39 4.53 -11.23 5.79
N ALA A 40 3.57 -11.14 6.70
CA ALA A 40 3.35 -9.95 7.50
C ALA A 40 4.59 -9.58 8.33
N GLU A 41 5.33 -10.58 8.85
CA GLU A 41 6.59 -10.35 9.55
C GLU A 41 7.65 -9.75 8.65
N ASP A 42 7.74 -10.21 7.40
CA ASP A 42 8.78 -9.74 6.48
C ASP A 42 8.61 -8.25 6.17
N ILE A 43 7.38 -7.82 5.90
CA ILE A 43 7.14 -6.40 5.59
C ILE A 43 7.27 -5.52 6.84
N LEU A 44 6.93 -6.01 8.02
CA LEU A 44 7.10 -5.28 9.29
C LEU A 44 8.56 -5.09 9.70
N LYS A 45 9.51 -5.83 9.11
CA LYS A 45 10.96 -5.55 9.32
C LYS A 45 11.37 -4.16 8.83
N LEU A 46 10.57 -3.53 7.96
CA LEU A 46 10.82 -2.16 7.52
C LEU A 46 10.41 -1.11 8.57
N GLN A 47 9.49 -1.47 9.48
CA GLN A 47 8.90 -0.55 10.45
C GLN A 47 9.94 0.18 11.30
N PRO A 48 10.98 -0.45 11.89
CA PRO A 48 11.94 0.29 12.74
C PRO A 48 12.63 1.45 12.01
N VAL A 49 13.00 1.26 10.74
CA VAL A 49 13.62 2.33 9.94
C VAL A 49 12.61 3.41 9.60
N LEU A 50 11.39 3.04 9.25
CA LEU A 50 10.33 3.99 8.90
C LEU A 50 9.87 4.80 10.10
N ASP A 51 9.81 4.17 11.28
CA ASP A 51 9.35 4.78 12.54
C ASP A 51 10.35 5.80 13.11
N ASP A 52 11.64 5.64 12.84
CA ASP A 52 12.71 6.54 13.31
C ASP A 52 12.49 8.01 12.88
N GLY A 53 11.84 8.23 11.72
CA GLY A 53 11.46 9.56 11.22
C GLY A 53 10.22 10.18 11.87
N LEU A 54 9.53 9.47 12.73
CA LEU A 54 8.21 9.87 13.24
C LEU A 54 8.28 10.69 14.55
N SER A 55 9.49 10.98 15.07
CA SER A 55 9.72 11.88 16.19
C SER A 55 8.84 11.60 17.42
N GLY A 56 8.69 10.32 17.78
CA GLY A 56 7.90 9.88 18.95
C GLY A 56 6.38 9.92 18.73
N ARG A 57 5.89 10.03 17.50
CA ARG A 57 4.49 9.90 17.17
C ARG A 57 3.97 8.49 17.47
N ARG A 58 2.77 8.40 17.97
CA ARG A 58 2.10 7.12 18.21
C ARG A 58 1.43 6.63 16.93
N ILE A 59 2.15 5.87 16.13
CA ILE A 59 1.66 5.29 14.88
C ILE A 59 1.34 3.82 15.08
N ALA A 60 0.16 3.40 14.65
CA ALA A 60 -0.20 1.99 14.55
C ALA A 60 0.29 1.43 13.21
N TRP A 61 0.97 0.28 13.25
CA TRP A 61 1.42 -0.43 12.07
C TRP A 61 0.60 -1.71 11.93
N LEU A 62 -0.05 -1.87 10.79
CA LEU A 62 -0.90 -3.00 10.49
C LEU A 62 -0.35 -3.75 9.28
N ALA A 63 -0.03 -5.03 9.44
CA ALA A 63 0.41 -5.87 8.34
C ALA A 63 -0.49 -7.12 8.26
N PRO A 64 -1.45 -7.14 7.34
CA PRO A 64 -2.23 -8.35 7.07
C PRO A 64 -1.40 -9.35 6.28
N GLU A 65 -1.64 -10.65 6.54
CA GLU A 65 -1.05 -11.74 5.77
C GLU A 65 -2.03 -12.25 4.72
N ALA A 66 -1.57 -12.37 3.50
CA ALA A 66 -2.33 -12.95 2.41
C ALA A 66 -2.52 -14.46 2.59
N SER A 67 -3.68 -14.99 2.24
CA SER A 67 -3.93 -16.42 2.19
C SER A 67 -2.91 -17.10 1.28
N GLY A 68 -2.23 -18.14 1.78
CA GLY A 68 -1.16 -18.80 1.05
C GLY A 68 0.01 -17.88 0.66
N ARG A 69 0.19 -16.76 1.37
CA ARG A 69 1.24 -15.76 1.10
C ARG A 69 1.20 -15.16 -0.29
N THR A 70 0.01 -15.07 -0.90
CA THR A 70 -0.18 -14.43 -2.20
C THR A 70 -1.54 -13.72 -2.26
N TRP A 71 -1.55 -12.46 -2.65
CA TRP A 71 -2.76 -11.64 -2.71
C TRP A 71 -3.67 -12.04 -3.87
N TYR A 72 -3.10 -12.51 -4.97
CA TYR A 72 -3.81 -13.04 -6.14
C TYR A 72 -2.89 -13.96 -6.95
N PRO A 73 -3.44 -14.97 -7.65
CA PRO A 73 -2.64 -16.08 -8.18
C PRO A 73 -1.75 -15.71 -9.38
N ASN A 74 -2.25 -14.90 -10.30
CA ASN A 74 -1.55 -14.59 -11.54
C ASN A 74 -0.72 -13.30 -11.45
N SER A 75 -0.07 -12.92 -12.57
CA SER A 75 0.59 -11.62 -12.68
C SER A 75 -0.41 -10.48 -12.48
N PHE A 76 0.05 -9.36 -11.91
CA PHE A 76 -0.75 -8.14 -11.87
C PHE A 76 -0.99 -7.54 -13.26
N LEU A 77 -0.20 -7.94 -14.27
CA LEU A 77 -0.39 -7.60 -15.69
C LEU A 77 -1.33 -8.55 -16.42
N ALA A 78 -1.85 -9.58 -15.77
CA ALA A 78 -2.85 -10.46 -16.34
C ALA A 78 -4.24 -9.79 -16.36
N PRO A 79 -5.19 -10.29 -17.15
CA PRO A 79 -6.57 -9.85 -17.07
C PRO A 79 -7.11 -9.94 -15.65
N ARG A 80 -7.73 -8.87 -15.13
CA ARG A 80 -8.25 -8.82 -13.75
C ARG A 80 -9.11 -10.04 -13.40
N ALA A 81 -9.97 -10.47 -14.33
CA ALA A 81 -10.85 -11.63 -14.14
C ALA A 81 -10.09 -12.92 -13.83
N SER A 82 -8.83 -13.07 -14.27
CA SER A 82 -8.01 -14.25 -13.96
C SER A 82 -7.46 -14.24 -12.54
N ASN A 83 -7.54 -13.09 -11.84
CA ASN A 83 -7.11 -12.93 -10.47
C ASN A 83 -8.28 -12.98 -9.46
N GLU A 84 -9.51 -13.12 -9.94
CA GLU A 84 -10.68 -13.27 -9.08
C GLU A 84 -10.85 -14.73 -8.57
N PRO A 85 -11.43 -14.92 -7.38
CA PRO A 85 -11.95 -13.90 -6.44
C PRO A 85 -10.88 -13.30 -5.50
N TYR A 86 -9.62 -13.68 -5.66
CA TYR A 86 -8.53 -13.31 -4.76
C TYR A 86 -8.26 -11.80 -4.76
N LEU A 87 -8.25 -11.15 -5.93
CA LEU A 87 -7.98 -9.71 -6.01
C LEU A 87 -9.07 -8.90 -5.28
N SER A 88 -10.33 -9.20 -5.53
CA SER A 88 -11.45 -8.55 -4.84
C SER A 88 -11.42 -8.83 -3.34
N SER A 89 -11.07 -10.05 -2.92
CA SER A 89 -10.90 -10.40 -1.51
C SER A 89 -9.75 -9.62 -0.85
N ALA A 90 -8.62 -9.46 -1.56
CA ALA A 90 -7.47 -8.69 -1.07
C ALA A 90 -7.84 -7.21 -0.88
N LEU A 91 -8.56 -6.62 -1.83
CA LEU A 91 -9.05 -5.24 -1.72
C LEU A 91 -10.00 -5.09 -0.52
N ARG A 92 -10.98 -5.99 -0.33
CA ARG A 92 -11.85 -6.00 0.86
C ARG A 92 -11.06 -6.16 2.16
N ARG A 93 -9.96 -6.92 2.15
CA ARG A 93 -9.09 -7.04 3.33
C ARG A 93 -8.46 -5.71 3.70
N VAL A 94 -7.94 -4.96 2.73
CA VAL A 94 -7.40 -3.61 2.98
C VAL A 94 -8.51 -2.66 3.45
N GLU A 95 -9.67 -2.68 2.78
CA GLU A 95 -10.85 -1.88 3.17
C GLU A 95 -11.28 -2.15 4.62
N SER A 96 -11.24 -3.40 5.06
CA SER A 96 -11.57 -3.76 6.45
C SER A 96 -10.63 -3.12 7.47
N LEU A 97 -9.34 -2.93 7.13
CA LEU A 97 -8.38 -2.25 7.99
C LEU A 97 -8.57 -0.73 8.00
N VAL A 98 -8.88 -0.15 6.85
CA VAL A 98 -9.26 1.27 6.76
C VAL A 98 -10.50 1.56 7.59
N ARG A 99 -11.51 0.69 7.51
CA ARG A 99 -12.73 0.80 8.35
C ARG A 99 -12.41 0.67 9.84
N ALA A 100 -11.58 -0.30 10.23
CA ALA A 100 -11.16 -0.45 11.63
C ALA A 100 -10.42 0.79 12.16
N ALA A 101 -9.60 1.44 11.32
CA ALA A 101 -8.98 2.71 11.66
C ALA A 101 -10.03 3.82 11.85
N ALA A 102 -11.02 3.91 10.97
CA ALA A 102 -12.11 4.89 11.07
C ALA A 102 -12.95 4.67 12.34
N GLU A 103 -13.23 3.42 12.71
CA GLU A 103 -13.92 3.06 13.97
C GLU A 103 -13.11 3.47 15.20
N ALA A 104 -11.78 3.52 15.10
CA ALA A 104 -10.89 4.05 16.14
C ALA A 104 -10.71 5.59 16.09
N GLY A 105 -11.44 6.29 15.22
CA GLY A 105 -11.39 7.74 15.09
C GLY A 105 -10.33 8.29 14.14
N LEU A 106 -9.70 7.43 13.34
CA LEU A 106 -8.67 7.79 12.37
C LEU A 106 -9.25 7.78 10.95
N GLY A 107 -9.57 8.96 10.42
CA GLY A 107 -10.03 9.12 9.04
C GLY A 107 -8.94 8.82 8.00
N PRO A 108 -9.31 8.75 6.70
CA PRO A 108 -8.36 8.48 5.61
C PRO A 108 -7.12 9.37 5.66
N GLU A 109 -7.25 10.65 6.03
CA GLU A 109 -6.16 11.62 6.16
C GLU A 109 -5.16 11.29 7.29
N ARG A 110 -5.37 10.19 8.00
CA ARG A 110 -4.47 9.62 9.02
C ARG A 110 -3.99 8.22 8.66
N ILE A 111 -4.24 7.76 7.43
CA ILE A 111 -3.89 6.41 6.98
C ILE A 111 -2.92 6.50 5.80
N VAL A 112 -1.75 5.90 5.97
CA VAL A 112 -0.82 5.61 4.86
C VAL A 112 -0.97 4.15 4.47
N ILE A 113 -1.08 3.88 3.18
CA ILE A 113 -1.14 2.53 2.63
C ILE A 113 0.14 2.30 1.82
N GLY A 114 0.83 1.20 2.07
CA GLY A 114 2.05 0.90 1.35
C GLY A 114 2.31 -0.59 1.20
N GLY A 115 3.27 -0.92 0.37
CA GLY A 115 3.66 -2.30 0.18
C GLY A 115 4.81 -2.49 -0.78
N PHE A 116 5.29 -3.74 -0.84
CA PHE A 116 6.36 -4.15 -1.74
C PHE A 116 5.85 -5.12 -2.81
N SER A 117 6.27 -4.95 -4.06
CA SER A 117 6.01 -5.88 -5.17
C SER A 117 4.49 -6.14 -5.34
N GLN A 118 4.00 -7.36 -5.16
CA GLN A 118 2.55 -7.65 -5.22
C GLN A 118 1.76 -6.80 -4.22
N GLY A 119 2.30 -6.54 -3.03
CA GLY A 119 1.70 -5.64 -2.04
C GLY A 119 1.69 -4.19 -2.50
N ALA A 120 2.72 -3.72 -3.23
CA ALA A 120 2.74 -2.39 -3.83
C ALA A 120 1.69 -2.26 -4.95
N CYS A 121 1.53 -3.30 -5.77
CA CYS A 121 0.46 -3.32 -6.77
C CYS A 121 -0.93 -3.26 -6.12
N LEU A 122 -1.13 -4.03 -5.04
CA LEU A 122 -2.39 -4.02 -4.30
C LEU A 122 -2.65 -2.68 -3.61
N SER A 123 -1.63 -2.04 -3.02
CA SER A 123 -1.75 -0.72 -2.40
C SER A 123 -2.15 0.35 -3.42
N THR A 124 -1.48 0.35 -4.58
CA THR A 124 -1.75 1.29 -5.67
C THR A 124 -3.16 1.09 -6.23
N GLU A 125 -3.56 -0.17 -6.46
CA GLU A 125 -4.88 -0.54 -6.94
C GLU A 125 -5.97 -0.16 -5.93
N PHE A 126 -5.70 -0.35 -4.63
CA PHE A 126 -6.65 -0.03 -3.58
C PHE A 126 -6.96 1.47 -3.53
N VAL A 127 -5.96 2.34 -3.49
CA VAL A 127 -6.21 3.79 -3.42
C VAL A 127 -6.87 4.32 -4.69
N ALA A 128 -6.61 3.73 -5.85
CA ALA A 128 -7.25 4.11 -7.09
C ALA A 128 -8.71 3.63 -7.19
N SER A 129 -9.03 2.44 -6.67
CA SER A 129 -10.40 1.88 -6.72
C SER A 129 -11.28 2.29 -5.52
N HIS A 130 -10.69 2.81 -4.45
CA HIS A 130 -11.36 3.33 -3.24
C HIS A 130 -10.85 4.74 -2.93
N PRO A 131 -11.08 5.71 -3.85
CA PRO A 131 -10.50 7.04 -3.73
C PRO A 131 -10.98 7.76 -2.47
N ALA A 132 -10.03 8.29 -1.72
CA ALA A 132 -10.22 9.13 -0.56
C ALA A 132 -8.95 9.95 -0.32
N HIS A 133 -9.04 10.99 0.52
CA HIS A 133 -7.89 11.81 0.89
C HIS A 133 -7.01 11.09 1.92
N TYR A 134 -6.38 9.95 1.52
CA TYR A 134 -5.45 9.24 2.39
C TYR A 134 -4.25 10.10 2.75
N ALA A 135 -3.62 9.83 3.91
CA ALA A 135 -2.39 10.49 4.31
C ALA A 135 -1.25 10.23 3.33
N GLY A 136 -1.23 9.07 2.66
CA GLY A 136 -0.26 8.80 1.61
C GLY A 136 -0.30 7.38 1.06
N LEU A 137 0.39 7.21 -0.07
CA LEU A 137 0.70 5.92 -0.69
C LEU A 137 2.21 5.73 -0.76
N ILE A 138 2.71 4.54 -0.42
CA ILE A 138 4.10 4.14 -0.62
C ILE A 138 4.14 2.82 -1.39
N ALA A 139 4.57 2.87 -2.65
CA ALA A 139 4.66 1.72 -3.53
C ALA A 139 6.11 1.40 -3.89
N TRP A 140 6.71 0.41 -3.21
CA TRP A 140 8.02 -0.11 -3.56
C TRP A 140 7.89 -1.19 -4.64
N THR A 141 8.19 -0.82 -5.87
CA THR A 141 8.19 -1.69 -7.06
C THR A 141 6.82 -2.30 -7.31
N GLY A 142 5.86 -1.45 -7.72
CA GLY A 142 4.48 -1.85 -8.03
C GLY A 142 3.75 -0.82 -8.88
N GLY A 143 2.55 -1.16 -9.31
CA GLY A 143 1.67 -0.28 -10.09
C GLY A 143 0.28 -0.89 -10.22
N LEU A 144 -0.62 -0.20 -10.91
CA LEU A 144 -2.02 -0.58 -11.10
C LEU A 144 -2.17 -1.96 -11.78
N VAL A 145 -3.20 -2.68 -11.37
CA VAL A 145 -3.47 -4.05 -11.82
C VAL A 145 -4.26 -4.06 -13.13
N GLY A 146 -3.75 -4.78 -14.13
CA GLY A 146 -4.39 -4.97 -15.42
C GLY A 146 -3.39 -5.16 -16.56
N PRO A 147 -3.78 -5.64 -17.75
CA PRO A 147 -2.89 -5.87 -18.88
C PRO A 147 -2.22 -4.58 -19.38
N LEU A 148 -1.02 -4.70 -19.93
CA LEU A 148 -0.37 -3.58 -20.62
C LEU A 148 -1.18 -3.18 -21.85
N GLY A 149 -1.24 -1.86 -22.14
CA GLY A 149 -1.96 -1.35 -23.31
C GLY A 149 -3.49 -1.34 -23.17
N THR A 150 -4.02 -1.69 -22.00
CA THR A 150 -5.44 -1.50 -21.68
C THR A 150 -5.65 -0.23 -20.87
N SER A 151 -6.83 0.38 -20.96
CA SER A 151 -7.18 1.50 -20.11
C SER A 151 -7.14 1.11 -18.63
N LEU A 152 -6.49 1.95 -17.82
CA LEU A 152 -6.49 1.86 -16.36
C LEU A 152 -7.46 2.94 -15.85
N ASP A 153 -8.74 2.78 -16.17
CA ASP A 153 -9.76 3.76 -15.84
C ASP A 153 -10.14 3.64 -14.38
N HIS A 154 -9.73 4.65 -13.63
CA HIS A 154 -10.17 4.88 -12.26
C HIS A 154 -10.72 6.31 -12.18
N GLU A 155 -11.83 6.46 -11.47
CA GLU A 155 -12.51 7.73 -11.25
C GLU A 155 -12.47 8.10 -9.77
N GLY A 156 -12.59 9.38 -9.47
CA GLY A 156 -12.61 9.91 -8.11
C GLY A 156 -11.47 10.90 -7.87
N ASP A 157 -11.41 11.40 -6.64
CA ASP A 157 -10.45 12.43 -6.22
C ASP A 157 -9.63 11.94 -5.01
N LEU A 158 -8.31 11.98 -5.14
CA LEU A 158 -7.35 11.66 -4.09
C LEU A 158 -6.95 12.88 -3.25
N GLY A 159 -7.46 14.07 -3.59
CA GLY A 159 -7.39 15.28 -2.76
C GLY A 159 -5.98 15.76 -2.40
N GLY A 160 -5.04 15.70 -3.33
CA GLY A 160 -3.64 16.04 -3.06
C GLY A 160 -2.88 14.98 -2.26
N MET A 161 -3.37 13.73 -2.18
CA MET A 161 -2.68 12.63 -1.49
C MET A 161 -1.25 12.49 -1.99
N PRO A 162 -0.22 12.58 -1.13
CA PRO A 162 1.15 12.29 -1.52
C PRO A 162 1.32 10.82 -1.84
N ALA A 163 1.89 10.52 -3.01
CA ALA A 163 2.12 9.15 -3.47
C ALA A 163 3.58 8.98 -3.88
N LEU A 164 4.27 8.04 -3.26
CA LEU A 164 5.65 7.70 -3.54
C LEU A 164 5.70 6.39 -4.31
N LEU A 165 6.08 6.44 -5.60
CA LEU A 165 6.25 5.30 -6.47
C LEU A 165 7.74 5.11 -6.78
N LEU A 166 8.30 4.02 -6.30
CA LEU A 166 9.74 3.73 -6.36
C LEU A 166 9.95 2.40 -7.08
N SER A 167 10.79 2.34 -8.11
CA SER A 167 11.04 1.07 -8.81
C SER A 167 12.43 0.98 -9.42
N GLY A 168 13.01 -0.23 -9.38
CA GLY A 168 14.18 -0.58 -10.19
C GLY A 168 13.82 -0.64 -11.67
N ASP A 169 14.83 -0.44 -12.53
CA ASP A 169 14.70 -0.63 -13.96
C ASP A 169 16.04 -1.03 -14.59
N PRO A 170 16.14 -2.19 -15.26
CA PRO A 170 15.06 -3.15 -15.47
C PRO A 170 14.67 -3.92 -14.20
N ASP A 171 13.38 -4.20 -14.05
CA ASP A 171 12.84 -5.08 -13.01
C ASP A 171 12.19 -6.32 -13.67
N PRO A 172 12.48 -7.56 -13.20
CA PRO A 172 12.01 -8.77 -13.86
C PRO A 172 10.50 -9.01 -13.72
N HIS A 173 9.83 -8.31 -12.82
CA HIS A 173 8.41 -8.53 -12.49
C HIS A 173 7.54 -7.32 -12.78
N VAL A 174 8.06 -6.10 -12.61
CA VAL A 174 7.32 -4.86 -12.72
C VAL A 174 7.96 -3.95 -13.77
N PRO A 175 7.44 -3.93 -15.01
CA PRO A 175 7.94 -3.03 -16.04
C PRO A 175 7.85 -1.57 -15.61
N TRP A 176 8.92 -0.80 -15.83
CA TRP A 176 8.95 0.63 -15.52
C TRP A 176 7.80 1.40 -16.20
N SER A 177 7.43 1.02 -17.42
CA SER A 177 6.29 1.62 -18.13
C SER A 177 5.00 1.54 -17.33
N ARG A 178 4.73 0.43 -16.64
CA ARG A 178 3.54 0.28 -15.80
C ARG A 178 3.58 1.21 -14.57
N VAL A 179 4.76 1.40 -13.99
CA VAL A 179 4.91 2.34 -12.87
C VAL A 179 4.62 3.77 -13.33
N GLN A 180 5.12 4.14 -14.52
CA GLN A 180 4.83 5.45 -15.15
C GLN A 180 3.34 5.62 -15.48
N GLU A 181 2.71 4.63 -16.10
CA GLU A 181 1.26 4.64 -16.37
C GLU A 181 0.45 4.84 -15.09
N SER A 182 0.84 4.14 -14.01
CA SER A 182 0.18 4.26 -12.70
C SER A 182 0.34 5.65 -12.11
N ALA A 183 1.53 6.25 -12.23
CA ALA A 183 1.78 7.62 -11.78
C ALA A 183 0.86 8.62 -12.50
N VAL A 184 0.72 8.49 -13.82
CA VAL A 184 -0.16 9.35 -14.63
C VAL A 184 -1.63 9.23 -14.19
N VAL A 185 -2.10 8.00 -13.93
CA VAL A 185 -3.48 7.77 -13.46
C VAL A 185 -3.69 8.43 -12.10
N LEU A 186 -2.80 8.19 -11.13
CA LEU A 186 -2.92 8.78 -9.79
C LEU A 186 -2.85 10.33 -9.83
N GLN A 187 -1.99 10.90 -10.66
CA GLN A 187 -1.93 12.35 -10.88
C GLN A 187 -3.24 12.90 -11.46
N ARG A 188 -3.82 12.21 -12.43
CA ARG A 188 -5.14 12.57 -13.00
C ARG A 188 -6.25 12.53 -11.94
N MET A 189 -6.12 11.62 -10.97
CA MET A 189 -7.01 11.53 -9.80
C MET A 189 -6.66 12.53 -8.68
N GLY A 190 -5.76 13.47 -8.91
CA GLY A 190 -5.42 14.53 -7.95
C GLY A 190 -4.36 14.16 -6.92
N ALA A 191 -3.61 13.06 -7.06
CA ALA A 191 -2.49 12.76 -6.18
C ALA A 191 -1.24 13.58 -6.52
N GLU A 192 -0.44 13.92 -5.50
CA GLU A 192 0.90 14.49 -5.63
C GLU A 192 1.92 13.33 -5.73
N VAL A 193 2.27 12.94 -6.97
CA VAL A 193 3.11 11.76 -7.20
C VAL A 193 4.58 12.13 -7.30
N GLU A 194 5.39 11.56 -6.41
CA GLU A 194 6.84 11.47 -6.51
C GLU A 194 7.21 10.12 -7.13
N LEU A 195 7.84 10.15 -8.30
CA LEU A 195 8.18 8.97 -9.09
C LEU A 195 9.70 8.84 -9.20
N GLN A 196 10.29 7.77 -8.66
CA GLN A 196 11.73 7.52 -8.68
C GLN A 196 12.07 6.23 -9.40
N ARG A 197 13.05 6.33 -10.33
CA ARG A 197 13.60 5.21 -11.07
C ARG A 197 15.01 4.92 -10.58
N TYR A 198 15.29 3.67 -10.27
CA TYR A 198 16.61 3.20 -9.83
C TYR A 198 17.25 2.28 -10.88
N PRO A 199 18.10 2.82 -11.78
CA PRO A 199 18.73 2.02 -12.82
C PRO A 199 19.56 0.88 -12.24
N GLY A 200 19.32 -0.35 -12.72
CA GLY A 200 20.08 -1.54 -12.32
C GLY A 200 19.81 -2.08 -10.91
N ARG A 201 18.88 -1.47 -10.15
CA ARG A 201 18.50 -1.97 -8.83
C ARG A 201 17.74 -3.30 -8.97
N ALA A 202 18.15 -4.30 -8.19
CA ALA A 202 17.47 -5.59 -8.12
C ALA A 202 16.04 -5.44 -7.53
N HIS A 203 15.19 -6.49 -7.68
CA HIS A 203 13.83 -6.54 -7.13
C HIS A 203 13.85 -6.61 -5.58
N THR A 204 14.04 -5.48 -4.94
CA THR A 204 14.15 -5.33 -3.48
C THR A 204 13.76 -3.91 -3.07
N VAL A 205 13.77 -3.62 -1.78
CA VAL A 205 13.66 -2.26 -1.22
C VAL A 205 15.06 -1.84 -0.77
N SER A 206 15.56 -0.72 -1.27
CA SER A 206 16.85 -0.15 -0.85
C SER A 206 16.71 0.74 0.37
N TYR A 207 17.81 0.99 1.06
CA TYR A 207 17.82 1.92 2.21
C TYR A 207 17.46 3.35 1.80
N GLU A 208 17.88 3.80 0.62
CA GLU A 208 17.50 5.10 0.05
C GLU A 208 15.99 5.24 -0.11
N GLU A 209 15.33 4.20 -0.63
CA GLU A 209 13.87 4.18 -0.76
C GLU A 209 13.15 4.22 0.59
N LEU A 210 13.74 3.60 1.63
CA LEU A 210 13.22 3.68 2.99
C LEU A 210 13.34 5.09 3.56
N LEU A 211 14.43 5.81 3.30
CA LEU A 211 14.60 7.20 3.74
C LEU A 211 13.58 8.14 3.07
N LEU A 212 13.26 7.94 1.80
CA LEU A 212 12.20 8.71 1.13
C LEU A 212 10.82 8.43 1.75
N ALA A 213 10.53 7.16 2.02
CA ALA A 213 9.29 6.77 2.70
C ALA A 213 9.21 7.33 4.12
N GLN A 214 10.32 7.28 4.88
CA GLN A 214 10.44 7.89 6.20
C GLN A 214 10.17 9.40 6.17
N ALA A 215 10.73 10.12 5.17
CA ALA A 215 10.49 11.54 4.99
C ALA A 215 9.02 11.84 4.67
N LEU A 216 8.37 11.02 3.83
CA LEU A 216 6.94 11.14 3.56
C LEU A 216 6.14 10.95 4.86
N LEU A 217 6.40 9.89 5.62
CA LEU A 217 5.70 9.61 6.88
C LEU A 217 5.89 10.75 7.90
N GLY A 218 7.10 11.26 8.05
CA GLY A 218 7.41 12.40 8.93
C GLY A 218 6.61 13.66 8.54
N ARG A 219 6.43 13.91 7.24
CA ARG A 219 5.66 15.03 6.72
C ARG A 219 4.16 14.87 6.98
N VAL A 220 3.59 13.72 6.62
CA VAL A 220 2.12 13.51 6.68
C VAL A 220 1.60 13.32 8.09
N PHE A 221 2.42 12.80 9.00
CA PHE A 221 2.08 12.67 10.42
C PHE A 221 2.61 13.83 11.27
N ALA A 222 3.19 14.87 10.66
CA ALA A 222 3.57 16.07 11.41
C ALA A 222 2.37 16.67 12.16
N PRO A 223 2.60 17.35 13.32
CA PRO A 223 1.55 18.09 13.99
C PRO A 223 0.96 19.10 13.02
N LYS A 224 -0.36 19.16 12.91
CA LYS A 224 -0.97 20.31 12.26
C LYS A 224 -0.54 21.55 13.06
N ALA A 225 0.16 22.48 12.40
CA ALA A 225 0.45 23.76 13.02
C ALA A 225 -0.87 24.35 13.58
N ALA A 226 -0.86 24.73 14.85
CA ALA A 226 -2.03 25.41 15.43
C ALA A 226 -2.40 26.58 14.52
N ARG A 227 -3.57 26.55 13.92
CA ARG A 227 -4.09 27.72 13.22
C ARG A 227 -4.38 28.77 14.27
N ASN A 228 -3.50 29.78 14.33
CA ASN A 228 -3.76 31.00 15.10
C ASN A 228 -4.96 31.75 14.49
#